data_3377d1c763f711fbec068ffbc99a2e6a
#
_entry.id   3377d1c763f711fbec068ffbc99a2e6a
#
_cell.length_a   1.000
_cell.length_b   1.000
_cell.length_c   1.000
_cell.angle_alpha   90.00
_cell.angle_beta   90.00
_cell.angle_gamma   90.00
#
_symmetry.space_group_name_H-M   'P 1'
#
loop_
_entity.id
_entity.type
_entity.pdbx_description
1 polymer ?
#
loop_
_entity_poly.entity_id
_entity_poly.type
_entity_poly.pdbx_seq_one_letter_code
_entity_poly.pdbx_strand_id
1 'polypeptide(L)'
;MSSPSWSGAVLALDGTQPLERELVGGKAYSVNQMRRLRLPVPSAFVLATPLCAAYQDNGGELPAGVWDAVLAQLATLEQATGRRFGGPSRPLLVSVRSGAAQSMPGMMDTVLNLGLTPRLRDVLAAESGDAAWAADTWDRFRRGYGEIVLADPDAAPPADPHDQLRGAIGAVFASWRNERVRAYRTRHRLGAGGGTAVTVQAMVFGNRGPGSGTGVLFSRDPSTGEPCLFGEWLPRAQGDDVVSGVATPEPLSTLAERMPGIHAQLVQTARTVEADLRDLADIEFTIDSGHLYVLQSRAGKRSAAAAVRIAVDLAREGLIDPATAVSRVTREQAETLAAAAGVRASVDVVATGLGAGPGITVGLAVSDTERALALAAAGTSVVLVRPTTAPEDVPAMFDSVAVVTDLGGGTSHAALVCREIGLPCVVGCGAGTSQRLDGRTVTVDGTSGRVYAGDATTAGGASSLDPHVEALLELAGLAPGGEILDPGHPLAPFASRGSP
;
A
#
# COMPACT_ATOMS: atom_id res chain seq x y z
N MET A 1 -7.03 23.50 -37.29
CA MET A 1 -7.38 23.18 -35.89
C MET A 1 -6.15 23.42 -35.08
N SER A 2 -6.14 24.40 -34.16
CA SER A 2 -5.02 24.65 -33.26
C SER A 2 -4.83 23.42 -32.37
N SER A 3 -3.63 22.85 -32.33
CA SER A 3 -3.28 21.75 -31.42
C SER A 3 -3.58 22.18 -30.00
N PRO A 4 -4.19 21.33 -29.16
CA PRO A 4 -4.45 21.66 -27.77
C PRO A 4 -3.13 22.02 -27.07
N SER A 5 -3.13 23.13 -26.33
CA SER A 5 -1.98 23.49 -25.51
C SER A 5 -1.90 22.56 -24.30
N TRP A 6 -0.90 21.69 -24.27
CA TRP A 6 -0.68 20.73 -23.20
C TRP A 6 0.11 21.29 -22.00
N SER A 7 0.56 22.55 -22.06
CA SER A 7 1.33 23.18 -20.96
C SER A 7 0.58 23.22 -19.64
N GLY A 8 -0.76 23.34 -19.67
CA GLY A 8 -1.61 23.28 -18.50
C GLY A 8 -1.85 21.89 -17.91
N ALA A 9 -1.30 20.83 -18.52
CA ALA A 9 -1.43 19.46 -18.05
C ALA A 9 -0.24 18.99 -17.17
N VAL A 10 0.73 19.87 -16.89
CA VAL A 10 1.84 19.67 -15.94
C VAL A 10 1.60 20.59 -14.75
N LEU A 11 1.26 20.02 -13.59
CA LEU A 11 0.69 20.74 -12.46
C LEU A 11 1.60 20.61 -11.22
N ALA A 12 1.81 21.72 -10.49
CA ALA A 12 2.47 21.66 -9.19
C ALA A 12 1.58 20.94 -8.16
N LEU A 13 2.19 20.21 -7.23
CA LEU A 13 1.52 19.57 -6.10
C LEU A 13 1.87 20.33 -4.82
N ASP A 14 1.41 21.56 -4.71
CA ASP A 14 1.73 22.50 -3.61
C ASP A 14 0.59 22.68 -2.61
N GLY A 15 -0.58 22.10 -2.88
CA GLY A 15 -1.77 22.20 -2.05
C GLY A 15 -2.54 23.50 -2.18
N THR A 16 -2.15 24.40 -3.10
CA THR A 16 -2.81 25.72 -3.27
C THR A 16 -4.15 25.60 -3.99
N GLN A 17 -4.30 24.60 -4.87
CA GLN A 17 -5.51 24.37 -5.64
C GLN A 17 -6.03 22.95 -5.42
N PRO A 18 -7.36 22.76 -5.38
CA PRO A 18 -7.94 21.42 -5.42
C PRO A 18 -7.68 20.80 -6.80
N LEU A 19 -7.31 19.53 -6.81
CA LEU A 19 -7.10 18.75 -8.02
C LEU A 19 -8.03 17.54 -8.02
N GLU A 20 -8.61 17.23 -9.19
CA GLU A 20 -9.46 16.06 -9.34
C GLU A 20 -8.63 14.78 -9.43
N ARG A 21 -9.06 13.75 -8.69
CA ARG A 21 -8.34 12.46 -8.61
C ARG A 21 -8.22 11.77 -9.96
N GLU A 22 -9.22 11.88 -10.80
CA GLU A 22 -9.27 11.34 -12.16
C GLU A 22 -8.26 12.03 -13.07
N LEU A 23 -8.00 13.32 -12.84
CA LEU A 23 -7.06 14.11 -13.63
C LEU A 23 -5.60 13.81 -13.27
N VAL A 24 -5.29 13.71 -11.97
CA VAL A 24 -3.90 13.62 -11.51
C VAL A 24 -3.52 12.24 -10.97
N GLY A 25 -4.46 11.33 -10.86
CA GLY A 25 -4.25 10.00 -10.28
C GLY A 25 -4.19 10.02 -8.75
N GLY A 26 -4.38 8.85 -8.14
CA GLY A 26 -4.51 8.73 -6.69
C GLY A 26 -3.28 9.19 -5.89
N LYS A 27 -2.06 8.93 -6.39
CA LYS A 27 -0.80 9.34 -5.72
C LYS A 27 -0.63 10.85 -5.69
N ALA A 28 -0.74 11.51 -6.85
CA ALA A 28 -0.60 12.97 -6.92
C ALA A 28 -1.73 13.68 -6.18
N TYR A 29 -2.97 13.15 -6.26
CA TYR A 29 -4.08 13.65 -5.46
C TYR A 29 -3.74 13.63 -3.96
N SER A 30 -3.26 12.50 -3.44
CA SER A 30 -2.86 12.35 -2.05
C SER A 30 -1.74 13.32 -1.65
N VAL A 31 -0.68 13.44 -2.47
CA VAL A 31 0.41 14.39 -2.25
C VAL A 31 -0.12 15.82 -2.15
N ASN A 32 -1.00 16.23 -3.07
CA ASN A 32 -1.58 17.57 -3.07
C ASN A 32 -2.47 17.82 -1.82
N GLN A 33 -3.28 16.83 -1.40
CA GLN A 33 -4.09 16.93 -0.19
C GLN A 33 -3.22 17.05 1.07
N MET A 34 -2.18 16.23 1.20
CA MET A 34 -1.26 16.30 2.34
C MET A 34 -0.52 17.66 2.40
N ARG A 35 -0.16 18.24 1.25
CA ARG A 35 0.42 19.59 1.17
C ARG A 35 -0.59 20.64 1.62
N ARG A 36 -1.87 20.52 1.23
CA ARG A 36 -2.96 21.39 1.70
C ARG A 36 -3.12 21.34 3.23
N LEU A 37 -2.94 20.15 3.81
CA LEU A 37 -2.94 19.94 5.28
C LEU A 37 -1.64 20.39 5.95
N ARG A 38 -0.69 20.98 5.20
CA ARG A 38 0.61 21.45 5.67
C ARG A 38 1.48 20.35 6.30
N LEU A 39 1.30 19.12 5.86
CA LEU A 39 2.16 18.03 6.27
C LEU A 39 3.53 18.12 5.59
N PRO A 40 4.59 17.55 6.20
CA PRO A 40 5.95 17.55 5.63
C PRO A 40 6.05 16.57 4.46
N VAL A 41 5.64 17.00 3.28
CA VAL A 41 5.65 16.21 2.04
C VAL A 41 6.75 16.71 1.13
N PRO A 42 7.59 15.85 0.53
CA PRO A 42 8.59 16.26 -0.45
C PRO A 42 7.92 16.97 -1.64
N SER A 43 8.57 18.01 -2.14
CA SER A 43 8.06 18.80 -3.28
C SER A 43 7.88 17.91 -4.51
N ALA A 44 6.79 18.11 -5.25
CA ALA A 44 6.42 17.29 -6.39
C ALA A 44 5.60 18.08 -7.41
N PHE A 45 5.57 17.56 -8.64
CA PHE A 45 4.63 17.94 -9.68
C PHE A 45 4.08 16.71 -10.40
N VAL A 46 3.03 16.88 -11.20
CA VAL A 46 2.37 15.79 -11.90
C VAL A 46 2.13 16.12 -13.37
N LEU A 47 2.35 15.15 -14.24
CA LEU A 47 1.85 15.12 -15.60
C LEU A 47 0.50 14.40 -15.56
N ALA A 48 -0.56 15.10 -15.95
CA ALA A 48 -1.95 14.65 -15.81
C ALA A 48 -2.28 13.45 -16.71
N THR A 49 -3.30 12.69 -16.32
CA THR A 49 -3.72 11.44 -17.00
C THR A 49 -4.00 11.61 -18.51
N PRO A 50 -4.56 12.73 -19.03
CA PRO A 50 -4.76 12.88 -20.47
C PRO A 50 -3.46 12.85 -21.29
N LEU A 51 -2.33 13.21 -20.69
CA LEU A 51 -1.03 13.14 -21.36
C LEU A 51 -0.61 11.69 -21.67
N CYS A 52 -1.11 10.71 -20.93
CA CYS A 52 -0.84 9.30 -21.22
C CYS A 52 -1.40 8.88 -22.59
N ALA A 53 -2.64 9.25 -22.90
CA ALA A 53 -3.23 9.00 -24.20
C ALA A 53 -2.52 9.80 -25.29
N ALA A 54 -2.29 11.09 -25.06
CA ALA A 54 -1.60 11.97 -26.01
C ALA A 54 -0.17 11.48 -26.35
N TYR A 55 0.58 10.98 -25.36
CA TYR A 55 1.89 10.35 -25.54
C TYR A 55 1.80 9.10 -26.44
N GLN A 56 0.80 8.27 -26.20
CA GLN A 56 0.61 7.04 -26.98
C GLN A 56 0.16 7.31 -28.42
N ASP A 57 -0.71 8.32 -28.62
CA ASP A 57 -1.21 8.72 -29.93
C ASP A 57 -0.15 9.46 -30.75
N ASN A 58 0.84 10.07 -30.06
CA ASN A 58 1.99 10.74 -30.66
C ASN A 58 3.20 9.79 -30.86
N GLY A 59 2.96 8.49 -30.98
CA GLY A 59 4.01 7.51 -31.27
C GLY A 59 5.02 7.25 -30.16
N GLY A 60 4.68 7.55 -28.90
CA GLY A 60 5.58 7.39 -27.76
C GLY A 60 6.49 8.59 -27.52
N GLU A 61 6.08 9.75 -27.98
CA GLU A 61 6.77 11.02 -27.73
C GLU A 61 5.87 11.99 -26.96
N LEU A 62 6.47 12.81 -26.10
CA LEU A 62 5.73 13.86 -25.40
C LEU A 62 5.21 14.90 -26.42
N PRO A 63 3.93 15.31 -26.30
CA PRO A 63 3.40 16.38 -27.15
C PRO A 63 4.19 17.68 -27.01
N ALA A 64 4.17 18.51 -28.07
CA ALA A 64 4.88 19.77 -28.08
C ALA A 64 4.51 20.67 -26.87
N GLY A 65 5.52 21.30 -26.27
CA GLY A 65 5.38 22.19 -25.11
C GLY A 65 5.28 21.48 -23.75
N VAL A 66 5.04 20.15 -23.71
CA VAL A 66 4.99 19.41 -22.44
C VAL A 66 6.36 19.36 -21.76
N TRP A 67 7.42 19.16 -22.54
CA TRP A 67 8.76 19.11 -21.98
C TRP A 67 9.19 20.45 -21.39
N ASP A 68 8.88 21.57 -22.00
CA ASP A 68 9.16 22.89 -21.46
C ASP A 68 8.41 23.14 -20.14
N ALA A 69 7.16 22.66 -20.03
CA ALA A 69 6.39 22.71 -18.80
C ALA A 69 6.99 21.82 -17.71
N VAL A 70 7.52 20.62 -18.06
CA VAL A 70 8.26 19.75 -17.13
C VAL A 70 9.50 20.46 -16.59
N LEU A 71 10.28 21.11 -17.46
CA LEU A 71 11.47 21.86 -17.05
C LEU A 71 11.13 23.05 -16.15
N ALA A 72 10.02 23.76 -16.41
CA ALA A 72 9.56 24.84 -15.55
C ALA A 72 9.17 24.33 -14.13
N GLN A 73 8.48 23.19 -14.04
CA GLN A 73 8.15 22.58 -12.76
C GLN A 73 9.39 22.02 -12.05
N LEU A 74 10.35 21.46 -12.81
CA LEU A 74 11.62 21.01 -12.23
C LEU A 74 12.41 22.17 -11.63
N ALA A 75 12.45 23.35 -12.26
CA ALA A 75 13.06 24.55 -11.71
C ALA A 75 12.36 24.99 -10.41
N THR A 76 11.03 24.80 -10.30
CA THR A 76 10.29 25.04 -9.05
C THR A 76 10.72 24.06 -7.94
N LEU A 77 10.91 22.78 -8.26
CA LEU A 77 11.46 21.80 -7.32
C LEU A 77 12.86 22.19 -6.85
N GLU A 78 13.72 22.63 -7.76
CA GLU A 78 15.07 23.09 -7.44
C GLU A 78 15.05 24.26 -6.45
N GLN A 79 14.19 25.24 -6.69
CA GLN A 79 13.99 26.36 -5.77
C GLN A 79 13.52 25.90 -4.38
N ALA A 80 12.51 25.03 -4.34
CA ALA A 80 11.92 24.56 -3.09
C ALA A 80 12.89 23.72 -2.25
N THR A 81 13.79 22.97 -2.88
CA THR A 81 14.76 22.09 -2.23
C THR A 81 16.12 22.75 -2.01
N GLY A 82 16.43 23.83 -2.72
CA GLY A 82 17.77 24.43 -2.78
C GLY A 82 18.83 23.50 -3.39
N ARG A 83 18.39 22.52 -4.20
CA ARG A 83 19.21 21.51 -4.89
C ARG A 83 19.06 21.67 -6.40
N ARG A 84 19.99 21.09 -7.19
CA ARG A 84 19.97 21.21 -8.64
C ARG A 84 19.93 19.84 -9.30
N PHE A 85 18.99 19.65 -10.22
CA PHE A 85 18.90 18.42 -11.03
C PHE A 85 20.02 18.40 -12.06
N GLY A 86 20.87 17.38 -11.98
CA GLY A 86 22.08 17.32 -12.82
C GLY A 86 23.16 18.36 -12.48
N GLY A 87 22.96 19.19 -11.47
CA GLY A 87 23.91 20.25 -11.07
C GLY A 87 25.18 19.71 -10.43
N PRO A 88 26.30 20.46 -10.55
CA PRO A 88 27.61 19.99 -10.10
C PRO A 88 27.78 19.96 -8.56
N SER A 89 26.83 20.51 -7.82
CA SER A 89 26.82 20.54 -6.35
C SER A 89 25.40 20.43 -5.85
N ARG A 90 25.20 19.85 -4.67
CA ARG A 90 23.88 19.63 -4.07
C ARG A 90 22.88 19.01 -5.05
N PRO A 91 23.17 17.80 -5.57
CA PRO A 91 22.34 17.20 -6.61
C PRO A 91 20.90 16.97 -6.09
N LEU A 92 19.90 17.42 -6.87
CA LEU A 92 18.52 17.02 -6.70
C LEU A 92 18.33 15.66 -7.33
N LEU A 93 17.86 14.70 -6.57
CA LEU A 93 17.38 13.43 -7.11
C LEU A 93 15.86 13.41 -7.06
N VAL A 94 15.24 12.78 -8.05
CA VAL A 94 13.79 12.66 -8.13
C VAL A 94 13.35 11.21 -8.36
N SER A 95 12.14 10.91 -7.92
CA SER A 95 11.42 9.70 -8.32
C SER A 95 10.41 10.03 -9.40
N VAL A 96 10.19 9.10 -10.33
CA VAL A 96 9.12 9.16 -11.34
C VAL A 96 8.19 7.99 -11.07
N ARG A 97 6.96 8.30 -10.67
CA ARG A 97 5.99 7.33 -10.15
C ARG A 97 4.70 7.37 -10.97
N SER A 98 4.19 6.21 -11.31
CA SER A 98 2.85 6.08 -11.90
C SER A 98 1.75 6.39 -10.91
N GLY A 99 0.63 6.90 -11.38
CA GLY A 99 -0.54 7.19 -10.57
C GLY A 99 -1.84 7.09 -11.37
N ALA A 100 -2.53 5.95 -11.35
CA ALA A 100 -3.89 5.84 -11.89
C ALA A 100 -4.91 6.34 -10.86
N ALA A 101 -6.12 6.70 -11.30
CA ALA A 101 -7.21 7.11 -10.43
C ALA A 101 -7.57 6.01 -9.42
N GLN A 102 -7.53 4.74 -9.85
CA GLN A 102 -7.69 3.57 -9.00
C GLN A 102 -6.31 2.94 -8.69
N SER A 103 -6.11 2.53 -7.44
CA SER A 103 -4.88 1.89 -7.01
C SER A 103 -4.71 0.52 -7.68
N MET A 104 -3.53 0.28 -8.23
CA MET A 104 -3.12 -1.01 -8.81
C MET A 104 -1.75 -1.39 -8.24
N PRO A 105 -1.72 -1.96 -7.02
CA PRO A 105 -0.47 -2.26 -6.31
C PRO A 105 0.44 -3.20 -7.11
N GLY A 106 1.72 -2.86 -7.23
CA GLY A 106 2.72 -3.68 -7.92
C GLY A 106 2.57 -3.79 -9.44
N MET A 107 1.54 -3.17 -10.04
CA MET A 107 1.25 -3.34 -11.47
C MET A 107 1.96 -2.33 -12.36
N MET A 108 2.31 -1.15 -11.85
CA MET A 108 2.90 -0.06 -12.63
C MET A 108 4.27 0.35 -12.10
N ASP A 109 5.11 0.80 -13.00
CA ASP A 109 6.52 1.04 -12.76
C ASP A 109 6.79 2.34 -11.97
N THR A 110 7.89 2.33 -11.21
CA THR A 110 8.44 3.47 -10.46
C THR A 110 9.94 3.50 -10.68
N VAL A 111 10.48 4.63 -11.10
CA VAL A 111 11.93 4.83 -11.24
C VAL A 111 12.39 5.78 -10.14
N LEU A 112 13.38 5.35 -9.35
CA LEU A 112 13.92 6.09 -8.22
C LEU A 112 15.31 6.65 -8.51
N ASN A 113 15.73 7.65 -7.75
CA ASN A 113 17.08 8.21 -7.75
C ASN A 113 17.53 8.81 -9.09
N LEU A 114 16.59 9.26 -9.95
CA LEU A 114 16.93 9.93 -11.20
C LEU A 114 17.73 11.21 -10.96
N GLY A 115 18.61 11.53 -11.88
CA GLY A 115 19.50 12.67 -11.80
C GLY A 115 20.93 12.31 -11.44
N LEU A 116 21.21 11.03 -11.16
CA LEU A 116 22.55 10.53 -10.87
C LEU A 116 23.35 10.24 -12.15
N THR A 117 24.64 10.54 -12.05
CA THR A 117 25.70 10.12 -12.97
C THR A 117 26.89 9.63 -12.12
N PRO A 118 27.88 8.95 -12.69
CA PRO A 118 29.08 8.57 -11.94
C PRO A 118 29.76 9.76 -11.22
N ARG A 119 29.81 10.92 -11.87
CA ARG A 119 30.33 12.16 -11.29
C ARG A 119 29.46 12.65 -10.11
N LEU A 120 28.14 12.61 -10.25
CA LEU A 120 27.22 13.11 -9.22
C LEU A 120 27.12 12.14 -8.03
N ARG A 121 27.35 10.84 -8.23
CA ARG A 121 27.58 9.89 -7.14
C ARG A 121 28.74 10.33 -6.25
N ASP A 122 29.86 10.74 -6.84
CA ASP A 122 31.03 11.16 -6.07
C ASP A 122 30.76 12.49 -5.31
N VAL A 123 29.99 13.41 -5.93
CA VAL A 123 29.49 14.61 -5.25
C VAL A 123 28.58 14.25 -4.07
N LEU A 124 27.69 13.29 -4.26
CA LEU A 124 26.76 12.83 -3.23
C LEU A 124 27.52 12.17 -2.06
N ALA A 125 28.57 11.37 -2.37
CA ALA A 125 29.47 10.78 -1.38
C ALA A 125 30.20 11.84 -0.55
N ALA A 126 30.71 12.88 -1.20
CA ALA A 126 31.39 13.98 -0.51
C ALA A 126 30.41 14.82 0.35
N GLU A 127 29.18 15.09 -0.13
CA GLU A 127 28.17 15.83 0.62
C GLU A 127 27.68 15.07 1.86
N SER A 128 27.45 13.77 1.73
CA SER A 128 26.93 12.93 2.81
C SER A 128 27.99 12.47 3.80
N GLY A 129 29.24 12.42 3.38
CA GLY A 129 30.32 11.75 4.12
C GLY A 129 30.21 10.22 4.11
N ASP A 130 29.31 9.65 3.29
CA ASP A 130 29.03 8.20 3.20
C ASP A 130 29.15 7.73 1.75
N ALA A 131 30.32 7.25 1.39
CA ALA A 131 30.60 6.73 0.05
C ALA A 131 29.87 5.42 -0.23
N ALA A 132 29.62 4.60 0.79
CA ALA A 132 28.91 3.34 0.64
C ALA A 132 27.43 3.58 0.31
N TRP A 133 26.78 4.52 1.01
CA TRP A 133 25.42 4.94 0.72
C TRP A 133 25.29 5.55 -0.69
N ALA A 134 26.24 6.39 -1.09
CA ALA A 134 26.20 6.98 -2.43
C ALA A 134 26.39 5.93 -3.54
N ALA A 135 27.24 4.92 -3.30
CA ALA A 135 27.41 3.78 -4.22
C ALA A 135 26.14 2.92 -4.30
N ASP A 136 25.54 2.54 -3.18
CA ASP A 136 24.27 1.79 -3.14
C ASP A 136 23.14 2.56 -3.87
N THR A 137 23.05 3.88 -3.65
CA THR A 137 22.05 4.73 -4.32
C THR A 137 22.25 4.75 -5.84
N TRP A 138 23.51 4.78 -6.30
CA TRP A 138 23.85 4.70 -7.73
C TRP A 138 23.50 3.32 -8.31
N ASP A 139 23.83 2.23 -7.62
CA ASP A 139 23.61 0.87 -8.09
C ASP A 139 22.11 0.56 -8.16
N ARG A 140 21.31 1.01 -7.17
CA ARG A 140 19.83 0.95 -7.21
C ARG A 140 19.25 1.72 -8.38
N PHE A 141 19.74 2.95 -8.62
CA PHE A 141 19.32 3.75 -9.77
C PHE A 141 19.63 3.06 -11.09
N ARG A 142 20.90 2.65 -11.29
CA ARG A 142 21.35 2.02 -12.53
C ARG A 142 20.53 0.78 -12.87
N ARG A 143 20.34 -0.10 -11.88
CA ARG A 143 19.57 -1.32 -12.06
C ARG A 143 18.10 -1.03 -12.37
N GLY A 144 17.43 -0.23 -11.55
CA GLY A 144 16.01 0.07 -11.75
C GLY A 144 15.74 0.84 -13.04
N TYR A 145 16.63 1.74 -13.45
CA TYR A 145 16.52 2.43 -14.75
C TYR A 145 16.73 1.45 -15.92
N GLY A 146 17.73 0.59 -15.82
CA GLY A 146 18.00 -0.47 -16.80
C GLY A 146 16.79 -1.40 -16.99
N GLU A 147 16.28 -1.94 -15.91
CA GLU A 147 15.11 -2.85 -15.93
C GLU A 147 13.85 -2.20 -16.47
N ILE A 148 13.53 -0.98 -16.02
CA ILE A 148 12.22 -0.35 -16.28
C ILE A 148 12.22 0.46 -17.57
N VAL A 149 13.30 1.21 -17.84
CA VAL A 149 13.32 2.16 -18.96
C VAL A 149 13.98 1.55 -20.20
N LEU A 150 15.05 0.78 -20.00
CA LEU A 150 15.85 0.22 -21.07
C LEU A 150 15.51 -1.24 -21.40
N ALA A 151 14.71 -1.90 -20.55
CA ALA A 151 14.40 -3.34 -20.62
C ALA A 151 15.66 -4.23 -20.63
N ASP A 152 16.75 -3.72 -20.05
CA ASP A 152 18.04 -4.40 -19.89
C ASP A 152 18.70 -3.91 -18.58
N PRO A 153 18.76 -4.75 -17.53
CA PRO A 153 19.29 -4.36 -16.21
C PRO A 153 20.79 -3.98 -16.25
N ASP A 154 21.52 -4.40 -17.27
CA ASP A 154 22.94 -4.12 -17.44
C ASP A 154 23.23 -2.89 -18.30
N ALA A 155 22.22 -2.37 -18.99
CA ALA A 155 22.35 -1.17 -19.81
C ALA A 155 22.66 0.07 -18.97
N ALA A 156 23.56 0.92 -19.49
CA ALA A 156 23.91 2.18 -18.82
C ALA A 156 22.83 3.24 -19.04
N PRO A 157 22.38 3.93 -17.96
CA PRO A 157 21.50 5.09 -18.11
C PRO A 157 22.14 6.20 -18.96
N PRO A 158 21.36 7.07 -19.61
CA PRO A 158 21.86 8.24 -20.31
C PRO A 158 22.76 9.10 -19.40
N ALA A 159 23.81 9.69 -20.00
CA ALA A 159 24.73 10.57 -19.29
C ALA A 159 24.11 11.92 -18.89
N ASP A 160 23.10 12.38 -19.66
CA ASP A 160 22.35 13.59 -19.32
C ASP A 160 21.18 13.25 -18.39
N PRO A 161 21.11 13.82 -17.17
CA PRO A 161 19.97 13.66 -16.27
C PRO A 161 18.61 14.03 -16.86
N HIS A 162 18.54 14.99 -17.76
CA HIS A 162 17.28 15.37 -18.43
C HIS A 162 16.79 14.28 -19.38
N ASP A 163 17.70 13.60 -20.07
CA ASP A 163 17.34 12.45 -20.91
C ASP A 163 16.90 11.26 -20.04
N GLN A 164 17.52 11.07 -18.85
CA GLN A 164 17.04 10.09 -17.86
C GLN A 164 15.60 10.37 -17.45
N LEU A 165 15.28 11.63 -17.11
CA LEU A 165 13.94 12.05 -16.70
C LEU A 165 12.92 11.86 -17.82
N ARG A 166 13.28 12.26 -19.06
CA ARG A 166 12.41 12.09 -20.23
C ARG A 166 12.12 10.61 -20.51
N GLY A 167 13.14 9.76 -20.45
CA GLY A 167 13.02 8.32 -20.63
C GLY A 167 12.12 7.69 -19.55
N ALA A 168 12.30 8.05 -18.28
CA ALA A 168 11.49 7.54 -17.17
C ALA A 168 10.01 7.96 -17.29
N ILE A 169 9.72 9.21 -17.65
CA ILE A 169 8.34 9.68 -17.90
C ILE A 169 7.70 8.84 -19.03
N GLY A 170 8.44 8.63 -20.13
CA GLY A 170 7.98 7.80 -21.25
C GLY A 170 7.70 6.36 -20.84
N ALA A 171 8.61 5.73 -20.10
CA ALA A 171 8.45 4.36 -19.61
C ALA A 171 7.21 4.20 -18.71
N VAL A 172 6.97 5.17 -17.80
CA VAL A 172 5.78 5.16 -16.96
C VAL A 172 4.50 5.31 -17.76
N PHE A 173 4.43 6.18 -18.79
CA PHE A 173 3.28 6.25 -19.68
C PHE A 173 3.09 4.96 -20.51
N ALA A 174 4.18 4.35 -20.97
CA ALA A 174 4.14 3.10 -21.72
C ALA A 174 3.64 1.93 -20.87
N SER A 175 3.97 1.91 -19.56
CA SER A 175 3.59 0.85 -18.62
C SER A 175 2.08 0.64 -18.50
N TRP A 176 1.27 1.68 -18.80
CA TRP A 176 -0.20 1.58 -18.85
C TRP A 176 -0.72 0.51 -19.81
N ARG A 177 0.04 0.19 -20.86
CA ARG A 177 -0.29 -0.83 -21.87
C ARG A 177 0.36 -2.19 -21.61
N ASN A 178 1.14 -2.34 -20.53
CA ASN A 178 1.77 -3.61 -20.18
C ASN A 178 0.72 -4.70 -19.95
N GLU A 179 1.08 -5.94 -20.27
CA GLU A 179 0.19 -7.09 -20.15
C GLU A 179 -0.31 -7.29 -18.71
N ARG A 180 0.56 -7.11 -17.70
CA ARG A 180 0.21 -7.13 -16.28
C ARG A 180 -0.94 -6.16 -15.95
N VAL A 181 -0.80 -4.92 -16.39
CA VAL A 181 -1.79 -3.86 -16.14
C VAL A 181 -3.10 -4.18 -16.85
N ARG A 182 -3.05 -4.69 -18.08
CA ARG A 182 -4.26 -5.09 -18.84
C ARG A 182 -4.98 -6.25 -18.18
N ALA A 183 -4.25 -7.31 -17.77
CA ALA A 183 -4.80 -8.45 -17.08
C ALA A 183 -5.47 -8.05 -15.75
N TYR A 184 -4.81 -7.21 -14.95
CA TYR A 184 -5.37 -6.69 -13.70
C TYR A 184 -6.67 -5.91 -13.94
N ARG A 185 -6.68 -4.97 -14.91
CA ARG A 185 -7.88 -4.19 -15.24
C ARG A 185 -9.04 -5.06 -15.68
N THR A 186 -8.79 -6.06 -16.51
CA THR A 186 -9.81 -7.01 -16.98
C THR A 186 -10.40 -7.78 -15.81
N ARG A 187 -9.56 -8.32 -14.92
CA ARG A 187 -10.00 -9.09 -13.75
C ARG A 187 -10.85 -8.24 -12.78
N HIS A 188 -10.46 -6.99 -12.56
CA HIS A 188 -11.15 -6.07 -11.64
C HIS A 188 -12.23 -5.22 -12.32
N ARG A 189 -12.59 -5.53 -13.57
CA ARG A 189 -13.61 -4.79 -14.38
C ARG A 189 -13.36 -3.28 -14.42
N LEU A 190 -12.10 -2.88 -14.37
CA LEU A 190 -11.70 -1.49 -14.52
C LEU A 190 -11.76 -1.13 -16.00
N GLY A 191 -12.46 -0.04 -16.35
CA GLY A 191 -12.66 0.36 -17.73
C GLY A 191 -11.34 0.49 -18.53
N ALA A 192 -11.42 0.29 -19.83
CA ALA A 192 -10.28 0.48 -20.74
C ALA A 192 -9.88 1.97 -20.89
N GLY A 193 -10.77 2.88 -20.52
CA GLY A 193 -10.55 4.33 -20.55
C GLY A 193 -9.69 4.82 -19.39
N GLY A 194 -9.19 6.04 -19.51
CA GLY A 194 -8.29 6.68 -18.56
C GLY A 194 -6.84 6.54 -18.99
N GLY A 195 -5.93 6.68 -18.08
CA GLY A 195 -4.49 6.64 -18.28
C GLY A 195 -3.81 6.56 -16.93
N THR A 196 -2.49 6.59 -16.93
CA THR A 196 -1.73 6.88 -15.72
C THR A 196 -1.26 8.32 -15.75
N ALA A 197 -1.31 9.00 -14.61
CA ALA A 197 -0.54 10.21 -14.40
C ALA A 197 0.92 9.84 -14.09
N VAL A 198 1.82 10.79 -14.25
CA VAL A 198 3.22 10.64 -13.85
C VAL A 198 3.55 11.68 -12.79
N THR A 199 3.85 11.22 -11.58
CA THR A 199 4.29 12.08 -10.48
C THR A 199 5.80 12.13 -10.42
N VAL A 200 6.38 13.32 -10.50
CA VAL A 200 7.80 13.59 -10.28
C VAL A 200 7.97 14.21 -8.90
N GLN A 201 8.71 13.55 -8.01
CA GLN A 201 8.84 13.97 -6.61
C GLN A 201 10.30 13.98 -6.17
N ALA A 202 10.68 15.01 -5.42
CA ALA A 202 12.02 15.07 -4.81
C ALA A 202 12.24 13.87 -3.89
N MET A 203 13.42 13.25 -3.99
CA MET A 203 13.81 12.12 -3.16
C MET A 203 14.13 12.56 -1.74
N VAL A 204 13.77 11.71 -0.78
CA VAL A 204 14.22 11.70 0.61
C VAL A 204 14.71 10.30 0.93
N PHE A 205 15.67 10.17 1.84
CA PHE A 205 16.46 8.97 1.98
C PHE A 205 16.35 8.34 3.38
N GLY A 206 15.54 7.29 3.49
CA GLY A 206 15.42 6.51 4.71
C GLY A 206 16.65 5.64 5.03
N ASN A 207 17.54 5.43 4.06
CA ASN A 207 18.78 4.67 4.23
C ASN A 207 20.01 5.54 4.50
N ARG A 208 19.85 6.85 4.72
CA ARG A 208 20.95 7.80 4.90
C ARG A 208 21.33 7.97 6.37
N GLY A 209 22.19 7.06 6.86
CA GLY A 209 22.77 7.17 8.20
C GLY A 209 21.83 6.83 9.37
N PRO A 210 22.29 6.96 10.61
CA PRO A 210 21.64 6.40 11.80
C PRO A 210 20.35 7.10 12.23
N GLY A 211 20.08 8.32 11.77
CA GLY A 211 18.85 9.06 12.05
C GLY A 211 17.79 8.92 10.95
N SER A 212 17.87 7.88 10.14
CA SER A 212 17.01 7.68 8.97
C SER A 212 16.29 6.34 9.03
N GLY A 213 15.17 6.25 8.36
CA GLY A 213 14.35 5.04 8.25
C GLY A 213 13.13 5.29 7.38
N THR A 214 12.38 4.26 7.11
CA THR A 214 11.14 4.33 6.35
C THR A 214 10.11 3.39 6.95
N GLY A 215 8.83 3.64 6.73
CA GLY A 215 7.80 2.79 7.27
C GLY A 215 6.41 3.08 6.73
N VAL A 216 5.50 2.25 7.18
CA VAL A 216 4.07 2.35 6.91
C VAL A 216 3.31 2.32 8.23
N LEU A 217 2.31 3.17 8.36
CA LEU A 217 1.45 3.18 9.52
C LEU A 217 -0.02 3.30 9.13
N PHE A 218 -0.88 2.78 10.00
CA PHE A 218 -2.32 2.99 10.00
C PHE A 218 -2.70 3.82 11.23
N SER A 219 -3.68 4.70 11.07
CA SER A 219 -4.19 5.53 12.18
C SER A 219 -4.89 4.71 13.27
N ARG A 220 -5.38 3.51 12.91
CA ARG A 220 -5.98 2.51 13.80
C ARG A 220 -5.50 1.13 13.38
N ASP A 221 -5.64 0.12 14.24
CA ASP A 221 -5.33 -1.25 13.86
C ASP A 221 -6.24 -1.72 12.72
N PRO A 222 -5.71 -2.07 11.53
CA PRO A 222 -6.52 -2.47 10.38
C PRO A 222 -7.14 -3.86 10.51
N SER A 223 -6.74 -4.65 11.50
CA SER A 223 -7.27 -5.99 11.78
C SER A 223 -8.38 -5.97 12.83
N THR A 224 -8.22 -5.16 13.89
CA THR A 224 -9.14 -5.09 15.03
C THR A 224 -9.96 -3.82 15.10
N GLY A 225 -9.53 -2.76 14.41
CA GLY A 225 -10.15 -1.43 14.47
C GLY A 225 -9.78 -0.62 15.71
N GLU A 226 -8.87 -1.12 16.58
CA GLU A 226 -8.45 -0.39 17.78
C GLU A 226 -7.90 1.00 17.47
N PRO A 227 -8.29 2.06 18.24
CA PRO A 227 -7.85 3.43 18.00
C PRO A 227 -6.41 3.67 18.49
N CYS A 228 -5.49 2.82 18.05
CA CYS A 228 -4.07 2.93 18.31
C CYS A 228 -3.29 2.92 16.99
N LEU A 229 -2.17 3.65 16.95
CA LEU A 229 -1.28 3.58 15.79
C LEU A 229 -0.79 2.15 15.60
N PHE A 230 -1.03 1.63 14.43
CA PHE A 230 -0.52 0.34 13.99
C PHE A 230 0.45 0.55 12.84
N GLY A 231 1.60 -0.09 12.86
CA GLY A 231 2.55 0.04 11.75
C GLY A 231 3.95 -0.44 12.10
N GLU A 232 4.79 -0.35 11.11
CA GLU A 232 6.13 -0.90 11.12
C GLU A 232 7.08 0.07 10.43
N TRP A 233 8.34 0.00 10.79
CA TRP A 233 9.38 0.79 10.18
C TRP A 233 10.69 0.00 10.07
N LEU A 234 11.52 0.37 9.11
CA LEU A 234 12.87 -0.15 8.94
C LEU A 234 13.87 0.98 9.15
N PRO A 235 14.76 0.89 10.13
CA PRO A 235 15.88 1.82 10.24
C PRO A 235 16.84 1.63 9.07
N ARG A 236 17.36 2.73 8.54
CA ARG A 236 18.34 2.77 7.46
C ARG A 236 17.93 1.98 6.20
N ALA A 237 16.68 2.12 5.77
CA ALA A 237 16.10 1.44 4.62
C ALA A 237 15.37 2.42 3.70
N GLN A 238 15.23 2.06 2.43
CA GLN A 238 14.34 2.75 1.48
C GLN A 238 12.93 2.12 1.49
N GLY A 239 11.94 2.86 0.93
CA GLY A 239 10.54 2.43 0.95
C GLY A 239 10.30 1.04 0.35
N ASP A 240 11.00 0.70 -0.72
CA ASP A 240 10.89 -0.61 -1.37
C ASP A 240 11.35 -1.76 -0.47
N ASP A 241 12.29 -1.52 0.45
CA ASP A 241 12.81 -2.53 1.37
C ASP A 241 11.74 -2.98 2.40
N VAL A 242 10.76 -2.11 2.73
CA VAL A 242 9.67 -2.45 3.67
C VAL A 242 8.69 -3.43 3.05
N VAL A 243 8.35 -3.23 1.77
CA VAL A 243 7.30 -4.01 1.10
C VAL A 243 7.84 -5.25 0.39
N SER A 244 9.15 -5.30 0.11
CA SER A 244 9.79 -6.44 -0.56
C SER A 244 9.93 -7.69 0.31
N GLY A 245 9.77 -7.57 1.64
CA GLY A 245 9.92 -8.68 2.58
C GLY A 245 11.36 -9.17 2.77
N VAL A 246 12.35 -8.46 2.23
CA VAL A 246 13.78 -8.83 2.35
C VAL A 246 14.30 -8.62 3.78
N ALA A 247 13.71 -7.65 4.51
CA ALA A 247 14.04 -7.38 5.90
C ALA A 247 12.79 -7.47 6.77
N THR A 248 12.95 -7.87 8.03
CA THR A 248 11.87 -7.85 9.01
C THR A 248 11.76 -6.45 9.61
N PRO A 249 10.65 -5.73 9.38
CA PRO A 249 10.48 -4.42 9.96
C PRO A 249 10.27 -4.49 11.48
N GLU A 250 10.57 -3.40 12.15
CA GLU A 250 10.37 -3.22 13.58
C GLU A 250 9.02 -2.54 13.86
N PRO A 251 8.33 -2.84 14.97
CA PRO A 251 7.10 -2.15 15.33
C PRO A 251 7.34 -0.67 15.67
N LEU A 252 6.32 0.18 15.51
CA LEU A 252 6.43 1.62 15.81
C LEU A 252 6.77 1.94 17.26
N SER A 253 6.59 0.99 18.21
CA SER A 253 7.03 1.15 19.60
C SER A 253 8.53 1.36 19.70
N THR A 254 9.33 0.66 18.88
CA THR A 254 10.79 0.86 18.85
C THR A 254 11.18 2.24 18.30
N LEU A 255 10.39 2.79 17.35
CA LEU A 255 10.57 4.16 16.89
C LEU A 255 10.24 5.17 18.00
N ALA A 256 9.21 4.90 18.81
CA ALA A 256 8.87 5.75 19.94
C ALA A 256 10.00 5.81 20.98
N GLU A 257 10.70 4.70 21.21
CA GLU A 257 11.86 4.64 22.10
C GLU A 257 13.08 5.37 21.53
N ARG A 258 13.40 5.14 20.23
CA ARG A 258 14.61 5.68 19.59
C ARG A 258 14.47 7.14 19.15
N MET A 259 13.29 7.54 18.67
CA MET A 259 13.02 8.87 18.11
C MET A 259 11.64 9.40 18.58
N PRO A 260 11.45 9.68 19.89
CA PRO A 260 10.14 10.04 20.45
C PRO A 260 9.53 11.30 19.80
N GLY A 261 10.34 12.26 19.37
CA GLY A 261 9.89 13.46 18.67
C GLY A 261 9.29 13.14 17.29
N ILE A 262 9.88 12.21 16.55
CA ILE A 262 9.34 11.73 15.25
C ILE A 262 8.06 10.93 15.47
N HIS A 263 8.04 10.05 16.45
CA HIS A 263 6.84 9.30 16.79
C HIS A 263 5.66 10.23 17.14
N ALA A 264 5.88 11.27 17.92
CA ALA A 264 4.85 12.26 18.23
C ALA A 264 4.35 12.99 16.98
N GLN A 265 5.23 13.33 16.03
CA GLN A 265 4.84 13.91 14.74
C GLN A 265 4.01 12.91 13.90
N LEU A 266 4.34 11.63 13.91
CA LEU A 266 3.55 10.57 13.24
C LEU A 266 2.14 10.43 13.84
N VAL A 267 2.01 10.46 15.17
CA VAL A 267 0.71 10.47 15.86
C VAL A 267 -0.15 11.64 15.39
N GLN A 268 0.42 12.84 15.36
CA GLN A 268 -0.30 14.04 14.92
C GLN A 268 -0.65 13.97 13.43
N THR A 269 0.26 13.48 12.60
CA THR A 269 0.04 13.26 11.16
C THR A 269 -1.11 12.30 10.91
N ALA A 270 -1.11 11.15 11.61
CA ALA A 270 -2.15 10.13 11.49
C ALA A 270 -3.54 10.69 11.83
N ARG A 271 -3.65 11.43 12.93
CA ARG A 271 -4.91 12.10 13.32
C ARG A 271 -5.37 13.13 12.30
N THR A 272 -4.45 13.92 11.75
CA THR A 272 -4.77 14.94 10.75
C THR A 272 -5.29 14.30 9.46
N VAL A 273 -4.63 13.23 8.99
CA VAL A 273 -5.03 12.51 7.78
C VAL A 273 -6.34 11.75 7.99
N GLU A 274 -6.53 11.08 9.13
CA GLU A 274 -7.77 10.38 9.49
C GLU A 274 -8.96 11.34 9.49
N ALA A 275 -8.79 12.52 10.08
CA ALA A 275 -9.84 13.55 10.13
C ALA A 275 -10.18 14.11 8.72
N ASP A 276 -9.20 14.28 7.83
CA ASP A 276 -9.43 14.74 6.45
C ASP A 276 -10.11 13.65 5.61
N LEU A 277 -9.64 12.41 5.70
CA LEU A 277 -10.23 11.24 5.02
C LEU A 277 -11.59 10.85 5.63
N ARG A 278 -11.82 11.21 6.89
CA ARG A 278 -12.93 10.69 7.73
C ARG A 278 -12.97 9.18 7.73
N ASP A 279 -11.80 8.54 7.66
CA ASP A 279 -11.64 7.10 7.55
C ASP A 279 -10.27 6.67 8.06
N LEU A 280 -10.09 5.35 8.29
CA LEU A 280 -8.79 4.75 8.56
C LEU A 280 -7.76 5.26 7.54
N ALA A 281 -6.69 5.87 8.04
CA ALA A 281 -5.58 6.33 7.21
C ALA A 281 -4.48 5.26 7.13
N ASP A 282 -4.01 4.99 5.92
CA ASP A 282 -2.80 4.23 5.58
C ASP A 282 -1.77 5.24 5.05
N ILE A 283 -0.62 5.36 5.72
CA ILE A 283 0.36 6.42 5.52
C ILE A 283 1.75 5.81 5.33
N GLU A 284 2.38 6.16 4.21
CA GLU A 284 3.79 5.86 3.94
C GLU A 284 4.66 7.05 4.39
N PHE A 285 5.70 6.78 5.16
CA PHE A 285 6.59 7.82 5.66
C PHE A 285 8.07 7.46 5.51
N THR A 286 8.91 8.48 5.45
CA THR A 286 10.38 8.36 5.49
C THR A 286 10.93 9.36 6.50
N ILE A 287 11.92 8.94 7.25
CA ILE A 287 12.73 9.78 8.11
C ILE A 287 14.09 9.94 7.42
N ASP A 288 14.44 11.15 7.04
CA ASP A 288 15.75 11.46 6.46
C ASP A 288 16.52 12.34 7.44
N SER A 289 17.58 11.79 8.01
CA SER A 289 18.48 12.52 8.92
C SER A 289 17.73 13.26 10.05
N GLY A 290 16.76 12.56 10.69
CA GLY A 290 15.98 13.09 11.79
C GLY A 290 14.80 13.99 11.39
N HIS A 291 14.47 14.11 10.11
CA HIS A 291 13.32 14.86 9.61
C HIS A 291 12.26 13.91 9.05
N LEU A 292 11.03 14.07 9.50
CA LEU A 292 9.89 13.29 9.01
C LEU A 292 9.42 13.82 7.65
N TYR A 293 9.12 12.89 6.74
CA TYR A 293 8.43 13.16 5.49
C TYR A 293 7.31 12.15 5.28
N VAL A 294 6.15 12.63 4.84
CA VAL A 294 4.99 11.81 4.46
C VAL A 294 5.00 11.66 2.94
N LEU A 295 5.03 10.43 2.44
CA LEU A 295 5.18 10.19 1.01
C LEU A 295 3.84 9.96 0.31
N GLN A 296 2.91 9.30 0.98
CA GLN A 296 1.59 8.96 0.47
C GLN A 296 0.62 8.74 1.62
N SER A 297 -0.66 9.03 1.40
CA SER A 297 -1.76 8.63 2.27
C SER A 297 -2.93 8.11 1.45
N ARG A 298 -3.70 7.18 2.02
CA ARG A 298 -4.93 6.64 1.41
C ARG A 298 -5.85 6.09 2.48
N ALA A 299 -7.11 5.82 2.13
CA ALA A 299 -7.99 5.03 2.99
C ALA A 299 -7.40 3.62 3.17
N GLY A 300 -7.27 3.20 4.41
CA GLY A 300 -6.66 1.93 4.77
C GLY A 300 -7.57 0.75 4.44
N LYS A 301 -6.97 -0.31 3.87
CA LYS A 301 -7.62 -1.61 3.75
C LYS A 301 -7.70 -2.23 5.13
N ARG A 302 -8.83 -2.87 5.43
CA ARG A 302 -9.15 -3.35 6.76
C ARG A 302 -10.01 -4.60 6.73
N SER A 303 -9.97 -5.34 7.80
CA SER A 303 -10.82 -6.52 8.02
C SER A 303 -12.29 -6.15 8.18
N ALA A 304 -13.16 -7.14 8.08
CA ALA A 304 -14.58 -6.97 8.36
C ALA A 304 -14.84 -6.50 9.81
N ALA A 305 -14.14 -7.07 10.79
CA ALA A 305 -14.25 -6.66 12.20
C ALA A 305 -13.80 -5.21 12.41
N ALA A 306 -12.64 -4.86 11.85
CA ALA A 306 -12.15 -3.49 11.91
C ALA A 306 -13.07 -2.51 11.17
N ALA A 307 -13.70 -2.89 10.05
CA ALA A 307 -14.64 -2.04 9.32
C ALA A 307 -15.83 -1.65 10.19
N VAL A 308 -16.42 -2.60 10.90
CA VAL A 308 -17.56 -2.34 11.81
C VAL A 308 -17.11 -1.46 12.98
N ARG A 309 -16.03 -1.82 13.67
CA ARG A 309 -15.55 -1.05 14.82
C ARG A 309 -15.18 0.38 14.44
N ILE A 310 -14.41 0.56 13.37
CA ILE A 310 -13.99 1.89 12.90
C ILE A 310 -15.21 2.74 12.51
N ALA A 311 -16.19 2.17 11.82
CA ALA A 311 -17.41 2.89 11.44
C ALA A 311 -18.17 3.39 12.67
N VAL A 312 -18.32 2.55 13.70
CA VAL A 312 -18.99 2.90 14.97
C VAL A 312 -18.19 3.97 15.71
N ASP A 313 -16.88 3.78 15.86
CA ASP A 313 -16.02 4.70 16.63
C ASP A 313 -15.96 6.08 15.95
N LEU A 314 -15.79 6.16 14.63
CA LEU A 314 -15.80 7.43 13.89
C LEU A 314 -17.15 8.16 13.99
N ALA A 315 -18.27 7.43 14.04
CA ALA A 315 -19.58 8.04 14.25
C ALA A 315 -19.73 8.57 15.68
N ARG A 316 -19.28 7.82 16.69
CA ARG A 316 -19.28 8.27 18.11
C ARG A 316 -18.36 9.46 18.34
N GLU A 317 -17.24 9.52 17.64
CA GLU A 317 -16.30 10.65 17.64
C GLU A 317 -16.82 11.87 16.85
N GLY A 318 -17.94 11.74 16.14
CA GLY A 318 -18.55 12.84 15.37
C GLY A 318 -17.84 13.16 14.06
N LEU A 319 -16.95 12.29 13.60
CA LEU A 319 -16.22 12.46 12.32
C LEU A 319 -17.10 12.10 11.12
N ILE A 320 -18.03 11.17 11.28
CA ILE A 320 -19.03 10.77 10.26
C ILE A 320 -20.42 10.71 10.87
N ASP A 321 -21.45 10.82 10.05
CA ASP A 321 -22.83 10.62 10.48
C ASP A 321 -23.20 9.12 10.52
N PRO A 322 -24.28 8.73 11.24
CA PRO A 322 -24.70 7.34 11.36
C PRO A 322 -25.00 6.65 10.02
N ALA A 323 -25.57 7.33 9.05
CA ALA A 323 -25.86 6.76 7.73
C ALA A 323 -24.58 6.45 6.97
N THR A 324 -23.60 7.32 7.05
CA THR A 324 -22.23 7.08 6.52
C THR A 324 -21.60 5.87 7.19
N ALA A 325 -21.70 5.74 8.53
CA ALA A 325 -21.13 4.58 9.25
C ALA A 325 -21.73 3.26 8.74
N VAL A 326 -23.05 3.18 8.60
CA VAL A 326 -23.74 1.99 8.07
C VAL A 326 -23.30 1.69 6.64
N SER A 327 -23.20 2.70 5.77
CA SER A 327 -22.85 2.53 4.35
C SER A 327 -21.40 2.03 4.14
N ARG A 328 -20.52 2.19 5.14
CA ARG A 328 -19.11 1.75 5.07
C ARG A 328 -18.91 0.28 5.34
N VAL A 329 -19.89 -0.39 5.92
CA VAL A 329 -19.84 -1.84 6.13
C VAL A 329 -20.57 -2.52 4.98
N THR A 330 -19.81 -3.27 4.17
CA THR A 330 -20.40 -3.99 3.03
C THR A 330 -21.16 -5.22 3.50
N ARG A 331 -22.10 -5.69 2.67
CA ARG A 331 -22.82 -6.94 2.93
C ARG A 331 -21.88 -8.13 3.08
N GLU A 332 -20.85 -8.21 2.25
CA GLU A 332 -19.84 -9.27 2.31
C GLU A 332 -19.07 -9.27 3.65
N GLN A 333 -18.73 -8.08 4.17
CA GLN A 333 -18.12 -7.96 5.49
C GLN A 333 -19.09 -8.41 6.61
N ALA A 334 -20.35 -8.06 6.49
CA ALA A 334 -21.37 -8.51 7.44
C ALA A 334 -21.56 -10.04 7.39
N GLU A 335 -21.60 -10.65 6.21
CA GLU A 335 -21.67 -12.11 6.01
C GLU A 335 -20.44 -12.81 6.59
N THR A 336 -19.22 -12.26 6.37
CA THR A 336 -17.97 -12.79 6.93
C THR A 336 -18.02 -12.82 8.46
N LEU A 337 -18.44 -11.74 9.09
CA LEU A 337 -18.57 -11.68 10.56
C LEU A 337 -19.68 -12.58 11.10
N ALA A 338 -20.78 -12.66 10.38
CA ALA A 338 -21.89 -13.55 10.74
C ALA A 338 -21.51 -15.04 10.61
N ALA A 339 -20.56 -15.40 9.75
CA ALA A 339 -20.12 -16.78 9.54
C ALA A 339 -18.92 -17.21 10.42
N ALA A 340 -18.36 -16.32 11.26
CA ALA A 340 -17.13 -16.58 12.00
C ALA A 340 -17.22 -17.85 12.87
N ALA A 341 -16.27 -18.78 12.65
CA ALA A 341 -16.07 -20.02 13.40
C ALA A 341 -15.18 -19.78 14.65
N GLY A 342 -15.20 -20.69 15.62
CA GLY A 342 -14.29 -20.71 16.75
C GLY A 342 -13.21 -21.78 16.62
N VAL A 343 -12.23 -21.79 17.53
CA VAL A 343 -11.18 -22.82 17.64
C VAL A 343 -11.32 -23.59 18.93
N ARG A 344 -11.13 -24.93 18.88
CA ARG A 344 -11.12 -25.80 20.07
C ARG A 344 -9.88 -25.54 20.91
N ALA A 345 -10.06 -25.40 22.23
CA ALA A 345 -8.99 -25.06 23.17
C ALA A 345 -7.89 -26.14 23.33
N SER A 346 -8.11 -27.36 22.85
CA SER A 346 -7.24 -28.52 23.10
C SER A 346 -6.37 -28.95 21.90
N VAL A 347 -6.21 -28.10 20.86
CA VAL A 347 -5.45 -28.45 19.66
C VAL A 347 -4.06 -27.80 19.70
N ASP A 348 -3.05 -28.57 19.25
CA ASP A 348 -1.66 -28.13 19.24
C ASP A 348 -1.43 -26.94 18.27
N VAL A 349 -0.81 -25.88 18.79
CA VAL A 349 -0.32 -24.76 17.98
C VAL A 349 1.00 -25.19 17.32
N VAL A 350 1.02 -25.22 15.98
CA VAL A 350 2.20 -25.64 15.19
C VAL A 350 3.02 -24.46 14.63
N ALA A 351 2.43 -23.26 14.61
CA ALA A 351 3.13 -22.02 14.30
C ALA A 351 2.41 -20.83 14.94
N THR A 352 3.17 -19.76 15.23
CA THR A 352 2.66 -18.49 15.72
C THR A 352 3.34 -17.36 14.97
N GLY A 353 2.58 -16.36 14.58
CA GLY A 353 3.05 -15.16 13.89
C GLY A 353 2.12 -13.99 14.19
N LEU A 354 2.17 -12.96 13.36
CA LEU A 354 1.25 -11.84 13.44
C LEU A 354 -0.02 -12.14 12.63
N GLY A 355 -1.18 -12.01 13.27
CA GLY A 355 -2.47 -12.06 12.58
C GLY A 355 -2.65 -10.86 11.66
N ALA A 356 -2.71 -11.11 10.35
CA ALA A 356 -2.71 -10.06 9.34
C ALA A 356 -3.99 -10.00 8.50
N GLY A 357 -4.77 -11.06 8.49
CA GLY A 357 -6.10 -11.14 7.90
C GLY A 357 -6.97 -12.00 8.81
N PRO A 358 -8.02 -11.44 9.45
CA PRO A 358 -8.79 -12.18 10.43
C PRO A 358 -9.69 -13.25 9.79
N GLY A 359 -10.05 -14.22 10.61
CA GLY A 359 -10.86 -15.37 10.24
C GLY A 359 -10.19 -16.68 10.61
N ILE A 360 -10.99 -17.75 10.62
CA ILE A 360 -10.54 -19.10 10.95
C ILE A 360 -10.95 -20.03 9.83
N THR A 361 -9.99 -20.76 9.27
CA THR A 361 -10.23 -21.69 8.19
C THR A 361 -9.31 -22.91 8.26
N VAL A 362 -9.72 -23.98 7.58
CA VAL A 362 -8.99 -25.25 7.49
C VAL A 362 -8.62 -25.53 6.05
N GLY A 363 -7.40 -26.01 5.83
CA GLY A 363 -6.97 -26.43 4.51
C GLY A 363 -5.67 -27.23 4.51
N LEU A 364 -5.33 -27.72 3.35
CA LEU A 364 -4.06 -28.38 3.08
C LEU A 364 -2.98 -27.31 2.84
N ALA A 365 -1.93 -27.31 3.64
CA ALA A 365 -0.81 -26.40 3.47
C ALA A 365 0.01 -26.80 2.23
N VAL A 366 0.26 -25.85 1.32
CA VAL A 366 0.97 -26.07 0.07
C VAL A 366 1.97 -24.94 -0.15
N SER A 367 3.25 -25.26 -0.32
CA SER A 367 4.34 -24.29 -0.48
C SER A 367 4.65 -23.93 -1.93
N ASP A 368 4.25 -24.75 -2.88
CA ASP A 368 4.41 -24.54 -4.31
C ASP A 368 3.18 -23.86 -4.91
N THR A 369 3.37 -22.74 -5.61
CA THR A 369 2.30 -21.90 -6.14
C THR A 369 1.51 -22.59 -7.25
N GLU A 370 2.17 -23.32 -8.16
CA GLU A 370 1.50 -24.02 -9.27
C GLU A 370 0.68 -25.20 -8.74
N ARG A 371 1.25 -25.95 -7.78
CA ARG A 371 0.55 -27.02 -7.09
C ARG A 371 -0.66 -26.51 -6.28
N ALA A 372 -0.53 -25.35 -5.64
CA ALA A 372 -1.62 -24.71 -4.92
C ALA A 372 -2.79 -24.38 -5.86
N LEU A 373 -2.51 -23.77 -7.01
CA LEU A 373 -3.51 -23.48 -8.04
C LEU A 373 -4.17 -24.74 -8.57
N ALA A 374 -3.40 -25.78 -8.89
CA ALA A 374 -3.94 -27.05 -9.40
C ALA A 374 -4.87 -27.75 -8.39
N LEU A 375 -4.49 -27.76 -7.10
CA LEU A 375 -5.30 -28.36 -6.03
C LEU A 375 -6.57 -27.54 -5.75
N ALA A 376 -6.46 -26.22 -5.74
CA ALA A 376 -7.62 -25.33 -5.57
C ALA A 376 -8.62 -25.52 -6.74
N ALA A 377 -8.14 -25.58 -7.98
CA ALA A 377 -8.96 -25.87 -9.15
C ALA A 377 -9.64 -27.26 -9.09
N ALA A 378 -9.04 -28.23 -8.39
CA ALA A 378 -9.62 -29.53 -8.12
C ALA A 378 -10.60 -29.55 -6.92
N GLY A 379 -10.87 -28.39 -6.30
CA GLY A 379 -11.81 -28.24 -5.18
C GLY A 379 -11.21 -28.52 -3.79
N THR A 380 -9.88 -28.61 -3.67
CA THR A 380 -9.22 -28.75 -2.38
C THR A 380 -9.10 -27.38 -1.70
N SER A 381 -9.46 -27.30 -0.41
CA SER A 381 -9.19 -26.12 0.41
C SER A 381 -7.68 -25.99 0.66
N VAL A 382 -7.02 -25.05 0.04
CA VAL A 382 -5.56 -24.84 0.10
C VAL A 382 -5.22 -23.70 1.04
N VAL A 383 -4.27 -23.94 1.95
CA VAL A 383 -3.54 -22.90 2.68
C VAL A 383 -2.21 -22.68 1.98
N LEU A 384 -2.03 -21.52 1.37
CA LEU A 384 -0.75 -21.19 0.72
C LEU A 384 0.28 -20.85 1.81
N VAL A 385 1.39 -21.61 1.83
CA VAL A 385 2.49 -21.38 2.79
C VAL A 385 3.76 -21.00 2.04
N ARG A 386 4.33 -19.82 2.35
CA ARG A 386 5.49 -19.29 1.61
C ARG A 386 6.55 -18.73 2.56
N PRO A 387 7.83 -18.70 2.19
CA PRO A 387 8.82 -17.93 2.94
C PRO A 387 8.47 -16.44 2.97
N THR A 388 8.12 -15.87 1.82
CA THR A 388 7.55 -14.54 1.58
C THR A 388 6.61 -14.63 0.39
N THR A 389 5.71 -13.66 0.19
CA THR A 389 4.89 -13.58 -1.03
C THR A 389 5.40 -12.49 -1.96
N ALA A 390 5.25 -12.73 -3.26
CA ALA A 390 5.56 -11.81 -4.33
C ALA A 390 4.32 -11.57 -5.22
N PRO A 391 4.31 -10.58 -6.11
CA PRO A 391 3.18 -10.32 -7.01
C PRO A 391 2.76 -11.54 -7.85
N GLU A 392 3.69 -12.44 -8.14
CA GLU A 392 3.45 -13.68 -8.88
C GLU A 392 2.61 -14.70 -8.09
N ASP A 393 2.62 -14.62 -6.74
CA ASP A 393 1.83 -15.48 -5.86
C ASP A 393 0.36 -15.07 -5.77
N VAL A 394 0.02 -13.85 -6.19
CA VAL A 394 -1.33 -13.28 -6.06
C VAL A 394 -2.44 -14.17 -6.63
N PRO A 395 -2.31 -14.80 -7.81
CA PRO A 395 -3.33 -15.73 -8.29
C PRO A 395 -3.60 -16.88 -7.34
N ALA A 396 -2.55 -17.50 -6.77
CA ALA A 396 -2.70 -18.60 -5.80
C ALA A 396 -3.26 -18.12 -4.46
N MET A 397 -2.97 -16.89 -4.04
CA MET A 397 -3.59 -16.29 -2.85
C MET A 397 -5.10 -16.14 -3.01
N PHE A 398 -5.58 -15.73 -4.19
CA PHE A 398 -7.01 -15.61 -4.47
C PHE A 398 -7.76 -16.94 -4.46
N ASP A 399 -7.11 -18.02 -4.86
CA ASP A 399 -7.71 -19.35 -4.94
C ASP A 399 -7.46 -20.19 -3.66
N SER A 400 -6.75 -19.62 -2.67
CA SER A 400 -6.50 -20.23 -1.36
C SER A 400 -7.55 -19.85 -0.33
N VAL A 401 -7.67 -20.64 0.75
CA VAL A 401 -8.55 -20.36 1.89
C VAL A 401 -7.82 -19.61 3.01
N ALA A 402 -6.48 -19.62 3.03
CA ALA A 402 -5.64 -18.84 3.93
C ALA A 402 -4.22 -18.71 3.39
N VAL A 403 -3.44 -17.79 3.97
CA VAL A 403 -2.01 -17.61 3.71
C VAL A 403 -1.21 -17.61 5.01
N VAL A 404 -0.06 -18.31 5.00
CA VAL A 404 0.91 -18.28 6.11
C VAL A 404 2.29 -18.00 5.55
N THR A 405 3.04 -17.06 6.16
CA THR A 405 4.41 -16.77 5.71
C THR A 405 5.44 -16.90 6.83
N ASP A 406 6.66 -17.31 6.46
CA ASP A 406 7.79 -17.40 7.37
C ASP A 406 8.22 -16.01 7.85
N LEU A 407 8.33 -15.07 6.91
CA LEU A 407 8.78 -13.71 7.10
C LEU A 407 7.67 -12.71 6.73
N GLY A 408 7.86 -11.46 7.14
CA GLY A 408 6.94 -10.37 6.86
C GLY A 408 6.23 -9.89 8.11
N GLY A 409 5.74 -8.67 8.06
CA GLY A 409 4.99 -8.02 9.12
C GLY A 409 3.57 -7.65 8.68
N GLY A 410 2.88 -6.88 9.51
CA GLY A 410 1.51 -6.45 9.26
C GLY A 410 1.32 -5.54 8.05
N THR A 411 2.40 -5.01 7.49
CA THR A 411 2.40 -4.17 6.28
C THR A 411 3.01 -4.87 5.07
N SER A 412 3.39 -6.16 5.20
CA SER A 412 3.96 -6.96 4.12
C SER A 412 2.96 -7.17 2.98
N HIS A 413 3.47 -7.55 1.80
CA HIS A 413 2.65 -7.85 0.63
C HIS A 413 1.56 -8.89 0.93
N ALA A 414 1.88 -9.98 1.64
CA ALA A 414 0.91 -10.98 2.07
C ALA A 414 -0.22 -10.36 2.91
N ALA A 415 0.14 -9.56 3.92
CA ALA A 415 -0.80 -8.92 4.82
C ALA A 415 -1.75 -7.95 4.10
N LEU A 416 -1.21 -7.13 3.18
CA LEU A 416 -1.99 -6.15 2.43
C LEU A 416 -2.99 -6.84 1.47
N VAL A 417 -2.52 -7.82 0.71
CA VAL A 417 -3.37 -8.56 -0.25
C VAL A 417 -4.45 -9.35 0.49
N CYS A 418 -4.08 -10.09 1.55
CA CYS A 418 -5.06 -10.90 2.30
C CYS A 418 -6.14 -10.04 2.95
N ARG A 419 -5.81 -8.84 3.50
CA ARG A 419 -6.84 -7.92 4.00
C ARG A 419 -7.75 -7.39 2.90
N GLU A 420 -7.20 -7.13 1.72
CA GLU A 420 -7.98 -6.64 0.59
C GLU A 420 -9.02 -7.66 0.11
N ILE A 421 -8.64 -8.95 0.11
CA ILE A 421 -9.52 -10.04 -0.36
C ILE A 421 -10.28 -10.75 0.78
N GLY A 422 -10.12 -10.29 2.04
CA GLY A 422 -10.79 -10.87 3.19
C GLY A 422 -10.28 -12.27 3.59
N LEU A 423 -9.03 -12.60 3.26
CA LEU A 423 -8.45 -13.93 3.45
C LEU A 423 -7.73 -14.05 4.82
N PRO A 424 -7.99 -15.09 5.63
CA PRO A 424 -7.24 -15.37 6.85
C PRO A 424 -5.74 -15.44 6.57
N CYS A 425 -4.93 -14.71 7.36
CA CYS A 425 -3.51 -14.60 7.12
C CYS A 425 -2.71 -14.51 8.42
N VAL A 426 -1.62 -15.30 8.48
CA VAL A 426 -0.62 -15.22 9.56
C VAL A 426 0.75 -15.00 8.93
N VAL A 427 1.43 -13.92 9.30
CA VAL A 427 2.74 -13.57 8.74
C VAL A 427 3.83 -13.62 9.81
N GLY A 428 5.10 -13.80 9.40
CA GLY A 428 6.22 -13.76 10.32
C GLY A 428 6.28 -14.96 11.27
N CYS A 429 5.90 -16.15 10.83
CA CYS A 429 5.89 -17.38 11.64
C CYS A 429 7.27 -17.97 11.92
N GLY A 430 8.34 -17.33 11.46
CA GLY A 430 9.72 -17.81 11.59
C GLY A 430 10.18 -18.68 10.40
N ALA A 431 11.46 -18.55 10.08
CA ALA A 431 12.06 -19.22 8.94
C ALA A 431 11.85 -20.75 8.97
N GLY A 432 11.52 -21.34 7.80
CA GLY A 432 11.29 -22.75 7.63
C GLY A 432 9.89 -23.26 8.07
N THR A 433 9.01 -22.37 8.50
CA THR A 433 7.63 -22.73 8.85
C THR A 433 6.87 -23.25 7.62
N SER A 434 6.99 -22.58 6.48
CA SER A 434 6.37 -22.99 5.22
C SER A 434 6.74 -24.43 4.84
N GLN A 435 8.02 -24.81 4.98
CA GLN A 435 8.49 -26.16 4.71
C GLN A 435 7.95 -27.20 5.71
N ARG A 436 7.87 -26.83 7.01
CA ARG A 436 7.35 -27.73 8.06
C ARG A 436 5.85 -28.01 7.92
N LEU A 437 5.10 -27.06 7.38
CA LEU A 437 3.65 -27.16 7.22
C LEU A 437 3.26 -27.83 5.88
N ASP A 438 4.12 -27.80 4.87
CA ASP A 438 3.79 -28.31 3.53
C ASP A 438 3.27 -29.75 3.57
N GLY A 439 2.17 -30.01 2.87
CA GLY A 439 1.47 -31.30 2.81
C GLY A 439 0.65 -31.65 4.07
N ARG A 440 0.56 -30.77 5.07
CA ARG A 440 -0.22 -31.01 6.30
C ARG A 440 -1.56 -30.27 6.24
N THR A 441 -2.61 -30.90 6.77
CA THR A 441 -3.85 -30.17 7.07
C THR A 441 -3.62 -29.29 8.29
N VAL A 442 -4.00 -28.01 8.18
CA VAL A 442 -3.84 -27.01 9.25
C VAL A 442 -5.08 -26.14 9.37
N THR A 443 -5.33 -25.67 10.58
CA THR A 443 -6.30 -24.58 10.84
C THR A 443 -5.53 -23.29 11.02
N VAL A 444 -5.88 -22.27 10.27
CA VAL A 444 -5.29 -20.92 10.36
C VAL A 444 -6.27 -20.00 11.07
N ASP A 445 -5.86 -19.43 12.19
CA ASP A 445 -6.56 -18.34 12.88
C ASP A 445 -5.79 -17.04 12.63
N GLY A 446 -6.20 -16.35 11.60
CA GLY A 446 -5.59 -15.08 11.19
C GLY A 446 -5.96 -13.91 12.13
N THR A 447 -6.85 -14.11 13.08
CA THR A 447 -7.19 -13.10 14.12
C THR A 447 -6.17 -13.17 15.26
N SER A 448 -5.92 -14.38 15.79
CA SER A 448 -4.98 -14.57 16.90
C SER A 448 -3.52 -14.75 16.46
N GLY A 449 -3.26 -14.89 15.16
CA GLY A 449 -1.92 -15.16 14.62
C GLY A 449 -1.42 -16.57 14.91
N ARG A 450 -2.31 -17.55 15.04
CA ARG A 450 -1.98 -18.94 15.37
C ARG A 450 -2.34 -19.90 14.24
N VAL A 451 -1.51 -20.91 14.07
CA VAL A 451 -1.76 -22.03 13.17
C VAL A 451 -1.79 -23.31 13.98
N TYR A 452 -2.84 -24.08 13.81
CA TYR A 452 -3.08 -25.30 14.60
C TYR A 452 -2.96 -26.55 13.70
N ALA A 453 -2.62 -27.68 14.30
CA ALA A 453 -2.55 -28.97 13.61
C ALA A 453 -3.95 -29.48 13.27
N GLY A 454 -4.15 -29.95 12.04
CA GLY A 454 -5.41 -30.56 11.60
C GLY A 454 -6.61 -29.62 11.58
N ASP A 455 -7.82 -30.18 11.63
CA ASP A 455 -9.07 -29.42 11.78
C ASP A 455 -9.36 -29.13 13.24
N ALA A 456 -9.13 -27.90 13.61
CA ALA A 456 -9.35 -27.35 14.95
C ALA A 456 -10.65 -26.55 15.08
N THR A 457 -11.47 -26.46 14.03
CA THR A 457 -12.67 -25.61 14.03
C THR A 457 -13.77 -26.14 14.96
N THR A 458 -14.53 -25.20 15.53
CA THR A 458 -15.81 -25.51 16.19
C THR A 458 -16.94 -24.94 15.35
N ALA A 459 -18.10 -25.60 15.36
CA ALA A 459 -19.30 -25.03 14.76
C ALA A 459 -19.58 -23.68 15.39
N GLY A 460 -19.76 -22.64 14.58
CA GLY A 460 -19.94 -21.27 15.02
C GLY A 460 -21.13 -21.13 15.98
N GLY A 461 -20.84 -20.73 17.18
CA GLY A 461 -21.79 -20.49 18.25
C GLY A 461 -21.29 -19.36 19.14
N ALA A 462 -21.11 -18.16 18.61
CA ALA A 462 -21.06 -16.99 19.47
C ALA A 462 -22.49 -16.74 19.98
N SER A 463 -22.72 -16.95 21.28
CA SER A 463 -24.04 -16.76 21.92
C SER A 463 -24.44 -15.30 22.06
N SER A 464 -23.59 -14.36 21.63
CA SER A 464 -23.85 -12.91 21.59
C SER A 464 -23.20 -12.28 20.36
N LEU A 465 -23.86 -11.26 19.80
CA LEU A 465 -23.25 -10.41 18.76
C LEU A 465 -22.05 -9.66 19.35
N ASP A 466 -21.09 -9.34 18.48
CA ASP A 466 -20.02 -8.42 18.85
C ASP A 466 -20.61 -7.06 19.26
N PRO A 467 -20.16 -6.44 20.38
CA PRO A 467 -20.72 -5.16 20.84
C PRO A 467 -20.64 -4.03 19.80
N HIS A 468 -19.70 -4.06 18.87
CA HIS A 468 -19.63 -3.07 17.79
C HIS A 468 -20.65 -3.37 16.70
N VAL A 469 -21.00 -4.64 16.46
CA VAL A 469 -22.11 -5.00 15.56
C VAL A 469 -23.43 -4.54 16.15
N GLU A 470 -23.65 -4.74 17.46
CA GLU A 470 -24.85 -4.22 18.14
C GLU A 470 -24.94 -2.69 18.03
N ALA A 471 -23.85 -1.99 18.31
CA ALA A 471 -23.80 -0.54 18.16
C ALA A 471 -24.03 -0.06 16.72
N LEU A 472 -23.55 -0.80 15.71
CA LEU A 472 -23.80 -0.46 14.30
C LEU A 472 -25.28 -0.65 13.95
N LEU A 473 -25.94 -1.69 14.47
CA LEU A 473 -27.39 -1.89 14.31
C LEU A 473 -28.18 -0.75 14.95
N GLU A 474 -27.80 -0.31 16.15
CA GLU A 474 -28.39 0.87 16.84
C GLU A 474 -28.25 2.14 15.98
N LEU A 475 -27.05 2.40 15.40
CA LEU A 475 -26.85 3.53 14.49
C LEU A 475 -27.71 3.45 13.23
N ALA A 476 -28.06 2.25 12.78
CA ALA A 476 -28.97 2.03 11.68
C ALA A 476 -30.46 2.16 12.08
N GLY A 477 -30.77 2.41 13.36
CA GLY A 477 -32.12 2.42 13.89
C GLY A 477 -32.77 1.02 13.98
N LEU A 478 -31.93 -0.03 14.02
CA LEU A 478 -32.35 -1.43 14.09
C LEU A 478 -32.13 -1.95 15.51
N ALA A 479 -33.11 -2.65 16.08
CA ALA A 479 -32.94 -3.30 17.36
C ALA A 479 -32.06 -4.55 17.19
N PRO A 480 -31.16 -4.85 18.18
CA PRO A 480 -30.48 -6.14 18.22
C PRO A 480 -31.48 -7.29 18.20
N GLY A 481 -31.39 -8.21 17.22
CA GLY A 481 -32.38 -9.28 17.03
C GLY A 481 -33.67 -8.87 16.36
N GLY A 482 -33.83 -7.63 15.90
CA GLY A 482 -34.98 -7.13 15.14
C GLY A 482 -35.01 -7.61 13.70
N GLU A 483 -36.20 -7.70 13.09
CA GLU A 483 -36.36 -8.01 11.69
C GLU A 483 -35.77 -6.89 10.81
N ILE A 484 -34.83 -7.22 9.95
CA ILE A 484 -34.43 -6.36 8.82
C ILE A 484 -35.37 -6.66 7.68
N LEU A 485 -36.30 -5.75 7.44
CA LEU A 485 -37.38 -5.91 6.45
C LEU A 485 -36.88 -5.89 5.00
N ASP A 486 -35.66 -5.39 4.75
CA ASP A 486 -35.05 -5.36 3.41
C ASP A 486 -33.90 -6.38 3.30
N PRO A 487 -34.12 -7.50 2.58
CA PRO A 487 -33.05 -8.47 2.32
C PRO A 487 -31.81 -7.88 1.59
N GLY A 488 -31.97 -6.73 0.92
CA GLY A 488 -30.89 -6.00 0.26
C GLY A 488 -30.06 -5.12 1.20
N HIS A 489 -30.50 -4.91 2.45
CA HIS A 489 -29.78 -4.07 3.40
C HIS A 489 -28.40 -4.66 3.75
N PRO A 490 -27.31 -3.85 3.82
CA PRO A 490 -25.96 -4.35 4.09
C PRO A 490 -25.87 -5.17 5.37
N LEU A 491 -26.63 -4.79 6.41
CA LEU A 491 -26.60 -5.43 7.74
C LEU A 491 -27.58 -6.62 7.87
N ALA A 492 -28.30 -7.00 6.80
CA ALA A 492 -29.21 -8.14 6.83
C ALA A 492 -28.60 -9.47 7.37
N PRO A 493 -27.33 -9.80 7.12
CA PRO A 493 -26.70 -10.99 7.69
C PRO A 493 -26.68 -11.06 9.22
N PHE A 494 -26.75 -9.92 9.91
CA PHE A 494 -26.78 -9.87 11.38
C PHE A 494 -28.18 -10.12 11.96
N ALA A 495 -29.24 -9.89 11.20
CA ALA A 495 -30.61 -10.10 11.67
C ALA A 495 -30.97 -11.59 11.83
N SER A 496 -30.40 -12.47 11.02
CA SER A 496 -30.69 -13.91 11.02
C SER A 496 -30.12 -14.67 12.24
N ARG A 497 -29.36 -14.02 13.10
CA ARG A 497 -28.78 -14.63 14.33
C ARG A 497 -29.61 -14.40 15.61
N GLY A 498 -30.68 -13.62 15.54
CA GLY A 498 -31.50 -13.27 16.71
C GLY A 498 -32.68 -14.20 17.00
N SER A 499 -32.86 -15.29 16.24
CA SER A 499 -33.91 -16.28 16.56
C SER A 499 -33.29 -17.46 17.29
N PRO A 500 -33.78 -17.82 18.49
CA PRO A 500 -33.30 -18.94 19.29
C PRO A 500 -33.52 -20.28 18.63
#